data_48c579404b22dfe7e4cc417e49bd0dcc
#
_entry.id   48c579404b22dfe7e4cc417e49bd0dcc
#
_cell.length_a   1.000
_cell.length_b   1.000
_cell.length_c   1.000
_cell.angle_alpha   90.00
_cell.angle_beta   90.00
_cell.angle_gamma   90.00
#
_symmetry.space_group_name_H-M   'P 1'
#
loop_
_entity.id
_entity.type
_entity.pdbx_description
1 polymer ?
#
loop_
_entity_poly.entity_id
_entity_poly.type
_entity_poly.pdbx_seq_one_letter_code
_entity_poly.pdbx_strand_id
1 'polypeptide(L)'
;MSLLLSKRVDGIILIGSQFVNNSPGSDNSYIIDASSEIPIILVNGYLAGDNIYCVMCNDHDAVYNAASDMIKAGHRDFVYLYTSTSFSGMNKLRGFKDAMDEAGIHIDKDRFHLCTKSISKSNDYLSFIYEKNVPFDAILTSDDSLAVGAVKFAYKHGIKVPDELEIVGYNNSVLANCTEPELSSIDSKVEQLSSNAVDLLMEVLGGGSVSNINTVTADLIKRQTTKF
;
A
#
# COMPACT_ATOMS: atom_id res chain seq x y z
N MET A 1 -1.65 -24.78 -3.81
CA MET A 1 -2.20 -25.01 -5.16
C MET A 1 -2.65 -26.46 -5.35
N SER A 2 -1.79 -27.48 -5.25
CA SER A 2 -2.13 -28.89 -5.52
C SER A 2 -3.40 -29.37 -4.81
N LEU A 3 -3.65 -28.95 -3.55
CA LEU A 3 -4.86 -29.30 -2.83
C LEU A 3 -6.13 -28.70 -3.50
N LEU A 4 -6.07 -27.48 -4.00
CA LEU A 4 -7.20 -26.84 -4.68
C LEU A 4 -7.50 -27.52 -6.02
N LEU A 5 -6.46 -27.80 -6.81
CA LEU A 5 -6.59 -28.54 -8.05
C LEU A 5 -7.18 -29.94 -7.84
N SER A 6 -6.73 -30.66 -6.79
CA SER A 6 -7.29 -31.98 -6.46
C SER A 6 -8.77 -31.94 -6.08
N LYS A 7 -9.28 -30.80 -5.62
CA LYS A 7 -10.71 -30.57 -5.34
C LYS A 7 -11.52 -30.16 -6.57
N ARG A 8 -10.87 -30.03 -7.74
CA ARG A 8 -11.50 -29.68 -9.02
C ARG A 8 -12.27 -28.34 -8.95
N VAL A 9 -11.62 -27.32 -8.36
CA VAL A 9 -12.16 -25.95 -8.40
C VAL A 9 -12.07 -25.40 -9.82
N ASP A 10 -13.01 -24.55 -10.23
CA ASP A 10 -13.09 -23.99 -11.57
C ASP A 10 -12.13 -22.83 -11.79
N GLY A 11 -11.68 -22.16 -10.72
CA GLY A 11 -10.73 -21.06 -10.74
C GLY A 11 -10.24 -20.69 -9.34
N ILE A 12 -9.23 -19.84 -9.26
CA ILE A 12 -8.62 -19.43 -7.97
C ILE A 12 -8.46 -17.93 -7.94
N ILE A 13 -8.85 -17.29 -6.82
CA ILE A 13 -8.52 -15.90 -6.49
C ILE A 13 -7.49 -15.89 -5.37
N LEU A 14 -6.31 -15.33 -5.63
CA LEU A 14 -5.25 -15.13 -4.63
C LEU A 14 -5.25 -13.67 -4.18
N ILE A 15 -5.61 -13.44 -2.92
CA ILE A 15 -5.72 -12.09 -2.36
C ILE A 15 -4.46 -11.76 -1.57
N GLY A 16 -3.75 -10.72 -2.01
CA GLY A 16 -2.55 -10.21 -1.39
C GLY A 16 -1.28 -10.54 -2.16
N SER A 17 -0.43 -9.55 -2.23
CA SER A 17 0.84 -9.60 -2.96
C SER A 17 1.89 -10.57 -2.39
N GLN A 18 1.61 -11.18 -1.24
CA GLN A 18 2.49 -12.19 -0.63
C GLN A 18 2.53 -13.54 -1.38
N PHE A 19 1.53 -13.79 -2.23
CA PHE A 19 1.49 -15.02 -3.04
C PHE A 19 2.42 -14.97 -4.24
N VAL A 20 2.86 -13.77 -4.63
CA VAL A 20 3.79 -13.58 -5.75
C VAL A 20 5.07 -12.97 -5.22
N ASN A 21 6.16 -13.67 -5.39
CA ASN A 21 7.46 -13.16 -5.04
C ASN A 21 8.13 -12.55 -6.28
N ASN A 22 8.38 -11.24 -6.25
CA ASN A 22 9.00 -10.50 -7.36
C ASN A 22 10.51 -10.28 -7.17
N SER A 23 11.15 -10.94 -6.18
CA SER A 23 12.59 -10.89 -6.01
C SER A 23 13.30 -11.66 -7.14
N PRO A 24 14.50 -11.22 -7.58
CA PRO A 24 15.26 -11.97 -8.57
C PRO A 24 15.51 -13.42 -8.12
N GLY A 25 15.16 -14.38 -8.99
CA GLY A 25 15.31 -15.82 -8.69
C GLY A 25 14.20 -16.44 -7.85
N SER A 26 13.12 -15.72 -7.58
CA SER A 26 11.97 -16.29 -6.87
C SER A 26 11.20 -17.27 -7.73
N ASP A 27 10.68 -18.30 -7.06
CA ASP A 27 9.90 -19.35 -7.69
C ASP A 27 8.39 -19.06 -7.56
N ASN A 28 7.76 -18.75 -8.68
CA ASN A 28 6.31 -18.62 -8.84
C ASN A 28 5.73 -19.76 -9.68
N SER A 29 6.49 -20.84 -9.92
CA SER A 29 6.08 -21.95 -10.76
C SER A 29 4.75 -22.55 -10.34
N TYR A 30 4.50 -22.63 -9.02
CA TYR A 30 3.26 -23.19 -8.49
C TYR A 30 1.98 -22.44 -8.95
N ILE A 31 2.08 -21.14 -9.31
CA ILE A 31 1.00 -20.35 -9.87
C ILE A 31 0.92 -20.62 -11.38
N ILE A 32 2.07 -20.60 -12.06
CA ILE A 32 2.17 -20.81 -13.51
C ILE A 32 1.68 -22.22 -13.87
N ASP A 33 2.10 -23.24 -13.12
CA ASP A 33 1.65 -24.62 -13.33
C ASP A 33 0.13 -24.74 -13.15
N ALA A 34 -0.41 -24.14 -12.10
CA ALA A 34 -1.86 -24.18 -11.86
C ALA A 34 -2.66 -23.39 -12.92
N SER A 35 -2.10 -22.31 -13.46
CA SER A 35 -2.76 -21.52 -14.51
C SER A 35 -2.89 -22.26 -15.84
N SER A 36 -2.10 -23.30 -16.06
CA SER A 36 -2.26 -24.18 -17.22
C SER A 36 -3.54 -25.03 -17.17
N GLU A 37 -4.11 -25.24 -15.99
CA GLU A 37 -5.31 -26.02 -15.78
C GLU A 37 -6.57 -25.17 -15.57
N ILE A 38 -6.46 -24.07 -14.82
CA ILE A 38 -7.60 -23.21 -14.43
C ILE A 38 -7.19 -21.74 -14.38
N PRO A 39 -8.15 -20.79 -14.55
CA PRO A 39 -7.86 -19.37 -14.41
C PRO A 39 -7.46 -18.98 -12.99
N ILE A 40 -6.48 -18.07 -12.89
CA ILE A 40 -6.00 -17.53 -11.63
C ILE A 40 -6.11 -16.01 -11.64
N ILE A 41 -6.82 -15.45 -10.67
CA ILE A 41 -6.91 -14.01 -10.44
C ILE A 41 -5.99 -13.63 -9.30
N LEU A 42 -5.07 -12.71 -9.54
CA LEU A 42 -4.20 -12.12 -8.51
C LEU A 42 -4.75 -10.76 -8.09
N VAL A 43 -5.02 -10.57 -6.80
CA VAL A 43 -5.44 -9.27 -6.26
C VAL A 43 -4.26 -8.61 -5.57
N ASN A 44 -3.91 -7.38 -5.98
CA ASN A 44 -2.75 -6.63 -5.50
C ASN A 44 -1.41 -7.35 -5.67
N GLY A 45 -1.29 -8.17 -6.71
CA GLY A 45 -0.07 -8.84 -7.13
C GLY A 45 0.03 -8.85 -8.65
N TYR A 46 1.23 -9.01 -9.18
CA TYR A 46 1.47 -9.09 -10.62
C TYR A 46 2.35 -10.29 -10.96
N LEU A 47 1.87 -11.10 -11.88
CA LEU A 47 2.62 -12.17 -12.52
C LEU A 47 2.15 -12.29 -13.96
N ALA A 48 3.08 -12.18 -14.90
CA ALA A 48 2.76 -12.42 -16.31
C ALA A 48 2.64 -13.93 -16.58
N GLY A 49 1.61 -14.33 -17.31
CA GLY A 49 1.38 -15.72 -17.71
C GLY A 49 0.05 -15.90 -18.41
N ASP A 50 -0.07 -17.00 -19.13
CA ASP A 50 -1.33 -17.40 -19.74
C ASP A 50 -2.33 -17.78 -18.63
N ASN A 51 -3.59 -17.37 -18.81
CA ASN A 51 -4.66 -17.66 -17.85
C ASN A 51 -4.41 -17.12 -16.43
N ILE A 52 -3.52 -16.10 -16.31
CA ILE A 52 -3.28 -15.32 -15.11
C ILE A 52 -3.79 -13.91 -15.35
N TYR A 53 -4.62 -13.43 -14.43
CA TYR A 53 -5.25 -12.12 -14.49
C TYR A 53 -4.93 -11.35 -13.21
N CYS A 54 -4.68 -10.05 -13.32
CA CYS A 54 -4.28 -9.20 -12.20
C CYS A 54 -5.29 -8.08 -11.99
N VAL A 55 -5.83 -7.99 -10.79
CA VAL A 55 -6.65 -6.85 -10.34
C VAL A 55 -5.86 -6.09 -9.30
N MET A 56 -5.48 -4.85 -9.62
CA MET A 56 -4.51 -4.09 -8.83
C MET A 56 -5.02 -2.68 -8.52
N CYS A 57 -4.53 -2.12 -7.43
CA CYS A 57 -4.60 -0.69 -7.19
C CYS A 57 -3.43 0.01 -7.86
N ASN A 58 -3.61 1.27 -8.31
CA ASN A 58 -2.53 2.13 -8.80
C ASN A 58 -1.69 2.69 -7.63
N ASP A 59 -1.12 1.79 -6.83
CA ASP A 59 -0.38 2.10 -5.60
C ASP A 59 0.71 3.16 -5.76
N HIS A 60 1.44 3.13 -6.90
CA HIS A 60 2.47 4.11 -7.22
C HIS A 60 1.89 5.52 -7.29
N ASP A 61 0.90 5.74 -8.18
CA ASP A 61 0.33 7.06 -8.42
C ASP A 61 -0.41 7.60 -7.20
N ALA A 62 -1.05 6.72 -6.45
CA ALA A 62 -1.75 7.09 -5.23
C ALA A 62 -0.80 7.70 -4.18
N VAL A 63 0.34 7.05 -3.93
CA VAL A 63 1.33 7.55 -2.97
C VAL A 63 2.10 8.75 -3.54
N TYR A 64 2.45 8.72 -4.84
CA TYR A 64 3.07 9.84 -5.51
C TYR A 64 2.21 11.11 -5.41
N ASN A 65 0.92 11.02 -5.70
CA ASN A 65 0.00 12.16 -5.63
C ASN A 65 -0.14 12.69 -4.19
N ALA A 66 -0.32 11.81 -3.21
CA ALA A 66 -0.41 12.21 -1.80
C ALA A 66 0.87 12.91 -1.32
N ALA A 67 2.05 12.36 -1.65
CA ALA A 67 3.33 12.99 -1.34
C ALA A 67 3.50 14.35 -2.04
N SER A 68 3.12 14.43 -3.33
CA SER A 68 3.16 15.67 -4.11
C SER A 68 2.25 16.76 -3.54
N ASP A 69 1.07 16.39 -3.04
CA ASP A 69 0.16 17.34 -2.39
C ASP A 69 0.75 17.87 -1.07
N MET A 70 1.38 17.02 -0.25
CA MET A 70 2.10 17.46 0.94
C MET A 70 3.29 18.37 0.59
N ILE A 71 4.04 18.07 -0.48
CA ILE A 71 5.14 18.91 -0.97
C ILE A 71 4.63 20.29 -1.40
N LYS A 72 3.50 20.34 -2.12
CA LYS A 72 2.84 21.61 -2.53
C LYS A 72 2.36 22.41 -1.32
N ALA A 73 1.93 21.73 -0.25
CA ALA A 73 1.56 22.36 1.03
C ALA A 73 2.76 22.93 1.80
N GLY A 74 3.98 22.64 1.37
CA GLY A 74 5.22 23.23 1.91
C GLY A 74 6.10 22.26 2.69
N HIS A 75 5.69 21.02 2.88
CA HIS A 75 6.48 20.01 3.59
C HIS A 75 7.76 19.63 2.85
N ARG A 76 8.84 19.43 3.61
CA ARG A 76 10.16 19.08 3.06
C ARG A 76 10.86 17.97 3.83
N ASP A 77 10.47 17.74 5.06
CA ASP A 77 11.09 16.80 5.99
C ASP A 77 10.19 15.57 6.19
N PHE A 78 10.33 14.60 5.30
CA PHE A 78 9.45 13.44 5.23
C PHE A 78 10.02 12.22 5.96
N VAL A 79 9.11 11.38 6.51
CA VAL A 79 9.36 10.00 6.90
C VAL A 79 8.36 9.09 6.21
N TYR A 80 8.83 7.99 5.62
CA TYR A 80 8.00 6.96 5.01
C TYR A 80 8.12 5.63 5.75
N LEU A 81 7.00 5.14 6.28
CA LEU A 81 6.93 3.84 6.95
C LEU A 81 6.21 2.83 6.08
N TYR A 82 6.79 1.65 5.86
CA TYR A 82 6.18 0.62 5.03
C TYR A 82 6.28 -0.77 5.66
N THR A 83 5.35 -1.67 5.29
CA THR A 83 5.17 -2.97 5.95
C THR A 83 5.73 -4.14 5.16
N SER A 84 6.01 -3.98 3.87
CA SER A 84 6.44 -5.10 3.04
C SER A 84 7.21 -4.66 1.79
N THR A 85 8.00 -5.57 1.26
CA THR A 85 8.71 -5.45 -0.03
C THR A 85 7.99 -6.20 -1.15
N SER A 86 6.69 -6.52 -0.97
CA SER A 86 5.84 -7.11 -1.99
C SER A 86 5.66 -6.18 -3.19
N PHE A 87 5.06 -6.67 -4.27
CA PHE A 87 4.78 -5.87 -5.48
C PHE A 87 4.05 -4.55 -5.13
N SER A 88 2.94 -4.61 -4.40
CA SER A 88 2.20 -3.43 -3.95
C SER A 88 3.05 -2.54 -3.02
N GLY A 89 3.77 -3.12 -2.04
CA GLY A 89 4.61 -2.37 -1.12
C GLY A 89 5.75 -1.61 -1.83
N MET A 90 6.39 -2.23 -2.81
CA MET A 90 7.46 -1.60 -3.61
C MET A 90 6.93 -0.53 -4.56
N ASN A 91 5.72 -0.69 -5.13
CA ASN A 91 5.08 0.34 -5.94
C ASN A 91 4.77 1.58 -5.10
N LYS A 92 4.24 1.42 -3.89
CA LYS A 92 4.01 2.53 -2.94
C LYS A 92 5.31 3.26 -2.62
N LEU A 93 6.36 2.52 -2.26
CA LEU A 93 7.67 3.10 -1.94
C LEU A 93 8.27 3.83 -3.15
N ARG A 94 8.11 3.29 -4.36
CA ARG A 94 8.58 3.94 -5.59
C ARG A 94 7.83 5.24 -5.83
N GLY A 95 6.48 5.25 -5.72
CA GLY A 95 5.69 6.47 -5.87
C GLY A 95 6.12 7.57 -4.90
N PHE A 96 6.40 7.21 -3.64
CA PHE A 96 6.95 8.17 -2.67
C PHE A 96 8.32 8.72 -3.12
N LYS A 97 9.24 7.85 -3.53
CA LYS A 97 10.58 8.28 -3.98
C LYS A 97 10.52 9.16 -5.21
N ASP A 98 9.71 8.81 -6.19
CA ASP A 98 9.58 9.56 -7.43
C ASP A 98 9.03 10.98 -7.17
N ALA A 99 8.10 11.13 -6.21
CA ALA A 99 7.62 12.45 -5.79
C ALA A 99 8.71 13.30 -5.10
N MET A 100 9.55 12.67 -4.28
CA MET A 100 10.69 13.36 -3.65
C MET A 100 11.75 13.76 -4.68
N ASP A 101 12.11 12.85 -5.57
CA ASP A 101 13.13 13.08 -6.61
C ASP A 101 12.69 14.20 -7.57
N GLU A 102 11.42 14.22 -8.00
CA GLU A 102 10.88 15.28 -8.86
C GLU A 102 10.89 16.65 -8.17
N ALA A 103 10.64 16.68 -6.86
CA ALA A 103 10.68 17.92 -6.08
C ALA A 103 12.11 18.34 -5.67
N GLY A 104 13.13 17.54 -5.99
CA GLY A 104 14.52 17.78 -5.58
C GLY A 104 14.74 17.63 -4.09
N ILE A 105 13.88 16.86 -3.39
CA ILE A 105 13.98 16.61 -1.95
C ILE A 105 14.83 15.37 -1.73
N HIS A 106 16.03 15.56 -1.15
CA HIS A 106 16.88 14.44 -0.78
C HIS A 106 16.38 13.80 0.52
N ILE A 107 16.17 12.47 0.50
CA ILE A 107 15.75 11.72 1.67
C ILE A 107 16.80 10.67 2.03
N ASP A 108 17.33 10.78 3.24
CA ASP A 108 18.27 9.83 3.80
C ASP A 108 17.63 8.45 4.01
N LYS A 109 18.45 7.39 3.98
CA LYS A 109 17.99 6.00 4.14
C LYS A 109 17.23 5.77 5.45
N ASP A 110 17.58 6.49 6.49
CA ASP A 110 16.95 6.40 7.81
C ASP A 110 15.52 6.97 7.85
N ARG A 111 15.09 7.62 6.78
CA ARG A 111 13.72 8.15 6.65
C ARG A 111 12.77 7.19 5.92
N PHE A 112 13.29 6.06 5.40
CA PHE A 112 12.51 4.95 4.84
C PHE A 112 12.63 3.76 5.77
N HIS A 113 11.60 3.44 6.51
CA HIS A 113 11.69 2.35 7.48
C HIS A 113 10.71 1.22 7.18
N LEU A 114 11.28 0.03 6.94
CA LEU A 114 10.50 -1.21 6.89
C LEU A 114 10.10 -1.60 8.30
N CYS A 115 8.84 -1.42 8.61
CA CYS A 115 8.26 -1.63 9.92
C CYS A 115 7.35 -2.85 9.91
N THR A 116 7.42 -3.67 10.95
CA THR A 116 6.38 -4.69 11.16
C THR A 116 5.02 -3.99 11.21
N LYS A 117 3.96 -4.57 10.63
CA LYS A 117 2.59 -4.06 10.71
C LYS A 117 2.12 -4.03 12.16
N SER A 118 2.47 -2.96 12.87
CA SER A 118 2.24 -2.79 14.31
C SER A 118 2.22 -1.33 14.71
N ILE A 119 1.17 -0.93 15.40
CA ILE A 119 0.99 0.41 15.96
C ILE A 119 2.13 0.77 16.92
N SER A 120 2.55 -0.17 17.78
CA SER A 120 3.63 0.10 18.74
C SER A 120 4.98 0.27 18.05
N LYS A 121 5.29 -0.55 17.05
CA LYS A 121 6.58 -0.50 16.37
C LYS A 121 6.80 0.77 15.57
N SER A 122 5.76 1.30 14.91
CA SER A 122 5.86 2.61 14.26
C SER A 122 6.05 3.74 15.30
N ASN A 123 5.31 3.72 16.41
CA ASN A 123 5.51 4.68 17.51
C ASN A 123 6.93 4.60 18.07
N ASP A 124 7.45 3.40 18.35
CA ASP A 124 8.78 3.20 18.90
C ASP A 124 9.86 3.76 17.95
N TYR A 125 9.74 3.47 16.65
CA TYR A 125 10.69 3.97 15.65
C TYR A 125 10.66 5.50 15.53
N LEU A 126 9.47 6.11 15.46
CA LEU A 126 9.32 7.56 15.38
C LEU A 126 9.87 8.24 16.65
N SER A 127 9.62 7.68 17.84
CA SER A 127 10.22 8.16 19.08
C SER A 127 11.75 8.10 19.04
N PHE A 128 12.31 6.99 18.52
CA PHE A 128 13.76 6.82 18.42
C PHE A 128 14.42 7.85 17.49
N ILE A 129 13.86 8.14 16.29
CA ILE A 129 14.43 9.15 15.39
C ILE A 129 14.22 10.58 15.92
N TYR A 130 13.10 10.84 16.60
CA TYR A 130 12.82 12.12 17.25
C TYR A 130 13.82 12.42 18.37
N GLU A 131 14.12 11.45 19.23
CA GLU A 131 15.12 11.57 20.29
C GLU A 131 16.54 11.79 19.74
N LYS A 132 16.80 11.40 18.50
CA LYS A 132 18.04 11.70 17.76
C LYS A 132 18.05 13.06 17.08
N ASN A 133 17.02 13.88 17.29
CA ASN A 133 16.84 15.18 16.66
C ASN A 133 16.81 15.12 15.12
N VAL A 134 16.32 14.02 14.52
CA VAL A 134 16.02 13.96 13.08
C VAL A 134 14.75 14.77 12.86
N PRO A 135 14.80 15.89 12.10
CA PRO A 135 13.61 16.70 11.87
C PRO A 135 12.67 16.00 10.90
N PHE A 136 11.36 16.08 11.13
CA PHE A 136 10.32 15.70 10.16
C PHE A 136 9.01 16.44 10.48
N ASP A 137 8.31 16.84 9.41
CA ASP A 137 7.05 17.57 9.44
C ASP A 137 5.92 16.82 8.70
N ALA A 138 6.27 15.72 8.03
CA ALA A 138 5.36 14.92 7.21
C ALA A 138 5.65 13.42 7.34
N ILE A 139 4.61 12.63 7.57
CA ILE A 139 4.69 11.17 7.63
C ILE A 139 3.69 10.57 6.65
N LEU A 140 4.19 9.75 5.69
CA LEU A 140 3.37 8.85 4.90
C LEU A 140 3.62 7.42 5.33
N THR A 141 2.56 6.59 5.29
CA THR A 141 2.67 5.18 5.64
C THR A 141 2.00 4.30 4.60
N SER A 142 2.49 3.08 4.45
CA SER A 142 1.90 2.09 3.54
C SER A 142 0.69 1.34 4.13
N ASP A 143 0.31 1.65 5.38
CA ASP A 143 -0.79 0.99 6.10
C ASP A 143 -1.25 1.87 7.28
N ASP A 144 -2.57 1.96 7.49
CA ASP A 144 -3.16 2.78 8.55
C ASP A 144 -2.69 2.42 9.96
N SER A 145 -2.34 1.15 10.23
CA SER A 145 -1.82 0.77 11.54
C SER A 145 -0.50 1.47 11.88
N LEU A 146 0.34 1.76 10.88
CA LEU A 146 1.55 2.55 11.07
C LEU A 146 1.24 4.02 11.31
N ALA A 147 0.26 4.57 10.58
CA ALA A 147 -0.19 5.96 10.75
C ALA A 147 -0.84 6.18 12.13
N VAL A 148 -1.63 5.22 12.64
CA VAL A 148 -2.13 5.26 14.04
C VAL A 148 -0.97 5.31 15.03
N GLY A 149 0.11 4.57 14.78
CA GLY A 149 1.32 4.66 15.59
C GLY A 149 1.98 6.03 15.54
N ALA A 150 1.94 6.70 14.37
CA ALA A 150 2.43 8.07 14.21
C ALA A 150 1.55 9.09 14.97
N VAL A 151 0.22 8.95 14.94
CA VAL A 151 -0.68 9.78 15.75
C VAL A 151 -0.40 9.61 17.26
N LYS A 152 -0.21 8.35 17.70
CA LYS A 152 0.15 8.08 19.11
C LYS A 152 1.52 8.64 19.49
N PHE A 153 2.49 8.59 18.57
CA PHE A 153 3.79 9.23 18.74
C PHE A 153 3.63 10.74 18.94
N ALA A 154 2.90 11.42 18.05
CA ALA A 154 2.68 12.85 18.13
C ALA A 154 2.00 13.23 19.46
N TYR A 155 0.97 12.52 19.87
CA TYR A 155 0.30 12.72 21.15
C TYR A 155 1.26 12.57 22.35
N LYS A 156 2.08 11.51 22.37
CA LYS A 156 3.06 11.24 23.43
C LYS A 156 4.09 12.35 23.58
N HIS A 157 4.51 12.97 22.48
CA HIS A 157 5.53 14.01 22.46
C HIS A 157 4.97 15.45 22.44
N GLY A 158 3.64 15.62 22.51
CA GLY A 158 2.98 16.92 22.51
C GLY A 158 3.04 17.66 21.18
N ILE A 159 3.27 16.94 20.06
CA ILE A 159 3.34 17.46 18.71
C ILE A 159 1.91 17.65 18.20
N LYS A 160 1.58 18.83 17.70
CA LYS A 160 0.24 19.13 17.17
C LYS A 160 0.06 18.58 15.77
N VAL A 161 -0.93 17.72 15.61
CA VAL A 161 -1.40 17.21 14.31
C VAL A 161 -2.71 17.91 13.97
N PRO A 162 -2.85 18.56 12.81
CA PRO A 162 -1.91 18.62 11.68
C PRO A 162 -0.94 19.83 11.74
N ASP A 163 -0.93 20.64 12.79
CA ASP A 163 -0.26 21.95 12.79
C ASP A 163 1.26 21.88 12.65
N GLU A 164 1.91 20.95 13.34
CA GLU A 164 3.37 20.75 13.38
C GLU A 164 3.80 19.47 12.65
N LEU A 165 2.87 18.53 12.44
CA LEU A 165 3.12 17.25 11.78
C LEU A 165 1.88 16.80 11.03
N GLU A 166 2.01 16.59 9.72
CA GLU A 166 0.95 15.98 8.92
C GLU A 166 1.18 14.47 8.72
N ILE A 167 0.09 13.70 8.75
CA ILE A 167 0.14 12.23 8.70
C ILE A 167 -0.87 11.72 7.68
N VAL A 168 -0.40 10.86 6.75
CA VAL A 168 -1.23 10.16 5.76
C VAL A 168 -1.04 8.65 5.91
N GLY A 169 -2.18 7.94 6.04
CA GLY A 169 -2.27 6.49 6.07
C GLY A 169 -2.51 5.86 4.70
N TYR A 170 -2.75 4.57 4.69
CA TYR A 170 -3.09 3.79 3.49
C TYR A 170 -4.06 2.66 3.84
N ASN A 171 -5.04 2.41 2.99
CA ASN A 171 -6.15 1.47 2.97
C ASN A 171 -7.50 2.07 3.39
N ASN A 172 -7.56 3.25 3.99
CA ASN A 172 -8.79 3.85 4.51
C ASN A 172 -9.61 2.84 5.35
N SER A 173 -8.91 2.10 6.19
CA SER A 173 -9.49 1.08 7.04
C SER A 173 -10.28 1.69 8.21
N VAL A 174 -10.99 0.87 8.96
CA VAL A 174 -11.70 1.31 10.17
C VAL A 174 -10.79 2.08 11.14
N LEU A 175 -9.48 1.79 11.13
CA LEU A 175 -8.51 2.49 11.97
C LEU A 175 -8.41 4.00 11.66
N ALA A 176 -8.68 4.39 10.42
CA ALA A 176 -8.61 5.81 10.03
C ALA A 176 -9.65 6.68 10.75
N ASN A 177 -10.79 6.11 11.12
CA ASN A 177 -11.84 6.79 11.88
C ASN A 177 -11.75 6.56 13.40
N CYS A 178 -10.76 5.77 13.86
CA CYS A 178 -10.59 5.45 15.29
C CYS A 178 -9.52 6.30 15.98
N THR A 179 -8.92 7.25 15.29
CA THR A 179 -7.93 8.18 15.85
C THR A 179 -8.54 9.56 16.13
N GLU A 180 -7.93 10.29 17.05
CA GLU A 180 -8.19 11.71 17.29
C GLU A 180 -6.85 12.44 17.22
N PRO A 181 -6.64 13.30 16.22
CA PRO A 181 -7.53 13.63 15.08
C PRO A 181 -7.76 12.44 14.12
N GLU A 182 -8.90 12.45 13.39
CA GLU A 182 -9.20 11.43 12.38
C GLU A 182 -8.16 11.41 11.25
N LEU A 183 -7.74 10.21 10.85
CA LEU A 183 -6.62 10.00 9.95
C LEU A 183 -7.00 10.19 8.47
N SER A 184 -6.32 11.11 7.77
CA SER A 184 -6.29 11.16 6.32
C SER A 184 -5.63 9.90 5.77
N SER A 185 -6.28 9.21 4.84
CA SER A 185 -5.80 7.92 4.36
C SER A 185 -6.11 7.70 2.88
N ILE A 186 -5.21 7.06 2.16
CA ILE A 186 -5.42 6.65 0.79
C ILE A 186 -6.36 5.44 0.77
N ASP A 187 -7.51 5.59 0.12
CA ASP A 187 -8.49 4.52 -0.07
C ASP A 187 -8.10 3.65 -1.26
N SER A 188 -7.61 2.46 -1.00
CA SER A 188 -7.23 1.47 -2.02
C SER A 188 -8.41 0.76 -2.69
N LYS A 189 -9.67 1.18 -2.39
CA LYS A 189 -10.89 0.63 -2.99
C LYS A 189 -11.02 -0.89 -2.87
N VAL A 190 -10.78 -1.41 -1.67
CA VAL A 190 -10.77 -2.87 -1.41
C VAL A 190 -12.06 -3.56 -1.87
N GLU A 191 -13.22 -2.91 -1.68
CA GLU A 191 -14.52 -3.46 -2.13
C GLU A 191 -14.56 -3.58 -3.64
N GLN A 192 -14.13 -2.54 -4.37
CA GLN A 192 -14.09 -2.55 -5.83
C GLN A 192 -13.06 -3.56 -6.37
N LEU A 193 -11.87 -3.66 -5.74
CA LEU A 193 -10.88 -4.68 -6.09
C LEU A 193 -11.46 -6.08 -5.93
N SER A 194 -12.21 -6.31 -4.85
CA SER A 194 -12.81 -7.62 -4.57
C SER A 194 -13.94 -7.96 -5.56
N SER A 195 -14.82 -7.00 -5.84
CA SER A 195 -15.88 -7.17 -6.85
C SER A 195 -15.30 -7.45 -8.23
N ASN A 196 -14.36 -6.59 -8.68
CA ASN A 196 -13.71 -6.75 -9.97
C ASN A 196 -13.01 -8.10 -10.11
N ALA A 197 -12.42 -8.63 -9.04
CA ALA A 197 -11.76 -9.94 -9.09
C ALA A 197 -12.75 -11.09 -9.29
N VAL A 198 -13.91 -11.02 -8.64
CA VAL A 198 -14.99 -12.03 -8.82
C VAL A 198 -15.60 -11.91 -10.20
N ASP A 199 -15.96 -10.69 -10.63
CA ASP A 199 -16.58 -10.45 -11.93
C ASP A 199 -15.65 -10.90 -13.07
N LEU A 200 -14.35 -10.60 -12.96
CA LEU A 200 -13.33 -11.02 -13.92
C LEU A 200 -13.22 -12.54 -13.99
N LEU A 201 -13.20 -13.23 -12.83
CA LEU A 201 -13.18 -14.69 -12.82
C LEU A 201 -14.43 -15.28 -13.48
N MET A 202 -15.61 -14.74 -13.17
CA MET A 202 -16.87 -15.22 -13.77
C MET A 202 -16.92 -14.99 -15.28
N GLU A 203 -16.41 -13.88 -15.77
CA GLU A 203 -16.33 -13.57 -17.20
C GLU A 203 -15.37 -14.53 -17.93
N VAL A 204 -14.20 -14.80 -17.35
CA VAL A 204 -13.25 -15.79 -17.88
C VAL A 204 -13.86 -17.19 -17.94
N LEU A 205 -14.53 -17.63 -16.87
CA LEU A 205 -15.21 -18.95 -16.84
C LEU A 205 -16.36 -19.04 -17.84
N GLY A 206 -17.00 -17.91 -18.16
CA GLY A 206 -18.02 -17.80 -19.20
C GLY A 206 -17.46 -17.78 -20.63
N GLY A 207 -16.15 -17.84 -20.83
CA GLY A 207 -15.48 -17.77 -22.13
C GLY A 207 -15.37 -16.36 -22.71
N GLY A 208 -15.54 -15.33 -21.90
CA GLY A 208 -15.37 -13.93 -22.28
C GLY A 208 -13.90 -13.60 -22.56
N SER A 209 -13.66 -12.62 -23.43
CA SER A 209 -12.31 -12.08 -23.68
C SER A 209 -12.07 -10.87 -22.80
N VAL A 210 -11.14 -10.99 -21.87
CA VAL A 210 -10.84 -9.96 -20.86
C VAL A 210 -9.38 -9.52 -20.91
N SER A 211 -9.10 -8.31 -20.37
CA SER A 211 -7.73 -7.87 -20.15
C SER A 211 -7.08 -8.64 -19.00
N ASN A 212 -5.83 -9.04 -19.17
CA ASN A 212 -5.06 -9.67 -18.10
C ASN A 212 -4.71 -8.71 -16.96
N ILE A 213 -4.87 -7.40 -17.17
CA ILE A 213 -4.59 -6.38 -16.15
C ILE A 213 -5.82 -5.48 -16.00
N ASN A 214 -6.33 -5.39 -14.77
CA ASN A 214 -7.40 -4.50 -14.37
C ASN A 214 -6.89 -3.63 -13.21
N THR A 215 -6.90 -2.32 -13.39
CA THR A 215 -6.38 -1.37 -12.41
C THR A 215 -7.50 -0.49 -11.84
N VAL A 216 -7.57 -0.41 -10.52
CA VAL A 216 -8.48 0.46 -9.77
C VAL A 216 -7.71 1.70 -9.30
N THR A 217 -8.32 2.88 -9.44
CA THR A 217 -7.72 4.14 -9.00
C THR A 217 -8.04 4.37 -7.52
N ALA A 218 -7.00 4.58 -6.73
CA ALA A 218 -7.11 4.98 -5.33
C ALA A 218 -7.31 6.48 -5.18
N ASP A 219 -7.99 6.88 -4.11
CA ASP A 219 -8.23 8.28 -3.77
C ASP A 219 -7.73 8.60 -2.36
N LEU A 220 -7.17 9.80 -2.16
CA LEU A 220 -6.86 10.29 -0.82
C LEU A 220 -8.15 10.82 -0.16
N ILE A 221 -8.55 10.18 0.93
CA ILE A 221 -9.62 10.64 1.81
C ILE A 221 -9.01 11.57 2.86
N LYS A 222 -9.21 12.87 2.65
CA LYS A 222 -8.70 13.90 3.56
C LYS A 222 -9.56 13.97 4.82
N ARG A 223 -8.91 14.02 5.98
CA ARG A 223 -9.50 14.19 7.31
C ARG A 223 -8.69 15.19 8.12
N GLN A 224 -8.60 15.00 9.44
CA GLN A 224 -8.05 15.97 10.37
C GLN A 224 -6.52 15.92 10.53
N THR A 225 -5.86 14.89 10.01
CA THR A 225 -4.39 14.79 10.11
C THR A 225 -3.63 15.48 8.98
N THR A 226 -4.33 16.19 8.07
CA THR A 226 -3.75 17.02 7.00
C THR A 226 -4.52 18.32 6.84
N LYS A 227 -3.87 19.37 6.27
CA LYS A 227 -4.45 20.69 6.00
C LYS A 227 -4.70 20.98 4.52
N PHE A 228 -4.06 20.26 3.63
CA PHE A 228 -4.13 20.45 2.18
C PHE A 228 -5.34 19.77 1.54
#